data_9a8f4b40f209a541fb0f5b91e84122a6
#
_entry.id   9a8f4b40f209a541fb0f5b91e84122a6
#
_cell.length_a   1.000
_cell.length_b   1.000
_cell.length_c   1.000
_cell.angle_alpha   90.00
_cell.angle_beta   90.00
_cell.angle_gamma   90.00
#
_symmetry.space_group_name_H-M   'P 1'
#
loop_
_entity.id
_entity.type
_entity.pdbx_description
1 polymer ?
#
loop_
_entity_poly.entity_id
_entity_poly.type
_entity_poly.pdbx_seq_one_letter_code
_entity_poly.pdbx_strand_id
1 'polypeptide(L)'
;MTTSRGYNPDEIRQAKGTAYRVWSQFSRMMKKNPNMIIGVVILFSFSLLTIFADFLVTHDPVAIDPTDRFMSPGSKHWFGADNIGRDVYARVIYGGRVSLLVGFMVSLFVTLSGLFIGLVSGYTPKIDIVVQRIMDALMSFPTLLLALALIAMLGGSVWNVIAVITIVDTPRMVRVVRSSVLTVKEQQYVEAARGIGAPVSRILFVHIAPNTMAPVIVQATYFFALAILTEASLSFLGLGIPPEDPSWGNILSLGRKYLQQAFWIAFFPGLNYI
;
A
#
# COMPACT_ATOMS: atom_id res chain seq x y z
N MET A 1 -18.35 -33.55 -30.19
CA MET A 1 -19.40 -33.50 -29.14
C MET A 1 -19.03 -32.45 -28.13
N THR A 2 -19.51 -31.24 -28.31
CA THR A 2 -19.27 -30.09 -27.39
C THR A 2 -20.38 -30.11 -26.35
N THR A 3 -20.04 -30.48 -25.12
CA THR A 3 -20.97 -30.39 -23.99
C THR A 3 -21.13 -28.92 -23.60
N SER A 4 -22.27 -28.34 -23.96
CA SER A 4 -22.74 -27.08 -23.41
C SER A 4 -22.88 -27.20 -21.88
N ARG A 5 -22.03 -26.48 -21.13
CA ARG A 5 -22.27 -26.28 -19.68
C ARG A 5 -23.62 -25.58 -19.53
N GLY A 6 -24.63 -26.31 -19.13
CA GLY A 6 -25.97 -25.79 -18.88
C GLY A 6 -25.92 -24.68 -17.81
N TYR A 7 -26.55 -23.60 -18.13
CA TYR A 7 -26.84 -22.47 -17.24
C TYR A 7 -27.64 -22.99 -16.02
N ASN A 8 -27.04 -22.93 -14.80
CA ASN A 8 -27.70 -23.34 -13.58
C ASN A 8 -28.19 -22.10 -12.79
N PRO A 9 -29.52 -21.86 -12.77
CA PRO A 9 -30.14 -20.70 -12.11
C PRO A 9 -29.86 -20.65 -10.60
N ASP A 10 -29.61 -21.81 -9.96
CA ASP A 10 -29.39 -21.90 -8.53
C ASP A 10 -27.99 -21.42 -8.13
N GLU A 11 -26.98 -21.58 -8.97
CA GLU A 11 -25.65 -21.03 -8.74
C GLU A 11 -25.66 -19.49 -8.72
N ILE A 12 -26.48 -18.86 -9.59
CA ILE A 12 -26.61 -17.40 -9.60
C ILE A 12 -27.41 -16.91 -8.39
N ARG A 13 -28.43 -17.65 -7.95
CA ARG A 13 -29.17 -17.34 -6.73
C ARG A 13 -28.28 -17.45 -5.47
N GLN A 14 -27.42 -18.45 -5.41
CA GLN A 14 -26.47 -18.62 -4.32
C GLN A 14 -25.40 -17.54 -4.34
N ALA A 15 -24.83 -17.18 -5.50
CA ALA A 15 -23.86 -16.11 -5.66
C ALA A 15 -24.45 -14.74 -5.29
N LYS A 16 -25.69 -14.43 -5.72
CA LYS A 16 -26.41 -13.21 -5.33
C LYS A 16 -26.69 -13.16 -3.82
N GLY A 17 -27.03 -14.30 -3.21
CA GLY A 17 -27.23 -14.41 -1.77
C GLY A 17 -25.96 -14.17 -0.96
N THR A 18 -24.82 -14.64 -1.45
CA THR A 18 -23.51 -14.46 -0.82
C THR A 18 -23.05 -13.00 -0.94
N ALA A 19 -23.14 -12.41 -2.11
CA ALA A 19 -22.81 -11.00 -2.33
C ALA A 19 -23.69 -10.07 -1.47
N TYR A 20 -25.00 -10.34 -1.40
CA TYR A 20 -25.92 -9.58 -0.55
C TYR A 20 -25.59 -9.71 0.94
N ARG A 21 -25.22 -10.90 1.41
CA ARG A 21 -24.78 -11.14 2.79
C ARG A 21 -23.50 -10.37 3.12
N VAL A 22 -22.50 -10.44 2.25
CA VAL A 22 -21.24 -9.68 2.40
C VAL A 22 -21.54 -8.18 2.44
N TRP A 23 -22.34 -7.67 1.50
CA TRP A 23 -22.74 -6.26 1.47
C TRP A 23 -23.51 -5.82 2.71
N SER A 24 -24.45 -6.65 3.19
CA SER A 24 -25.23 -6.35 4.38
C SER A 24 -24.41 -6.41 5.68
N GLN A 25 -23.39 -7.26 5.73
CA GLN A 25 -22.43 -7.30 6.83
C GLN A 25 -21.54 -6.05 6.80
N PHE A 26 -20.99 -5.72 5.62
CA PHE A 26 -20.17 -4.54 5.41
C PHE A 26 -20.92 -3.24 5.77
N SER A 27 -22.15 -3.08 5.30
CA SER A 27 -22.98 -1.91 5.63
C SER A 27 -23.32 -1.80 7.12
N ARG A 28 -23.50 -2.94 7.81
CA ARG A 28 -23.68 -2.97 9.28
C ARG A 28 -22.41 -2.60 10.03
N MET A 29 -21.25 -3.07 9.56
CA MET A 29 -19.95 -2.70 10.14
C MET A 29 -19.65 -1.21 9.96
N MET A 30 -19.93 -0.65 8.78
CA MET A 30 -19.79 0.78 8.53
C MET A 30 -20.65 1.61 9.48
N LYS A 31 -21.94 1.25 9.66
CA LYS A 31 -22.84 1.96 10.59
C LYS A 31 -22.40 1.90 12.05
N LYS A 32 -21.68 0.85 12.46
CA LYS A 32 -21.18 0.70 13.83
C LYS A 32 -19.85 1.44 14.09
N ASN A 33 -19.10 1.74 13.04
CA ASN A 33 -17.76 2.32 13.15
C ASN A 33 -17.66 3.59 12.29
N PRO A 34 -18.01 4.79 12.80
CA PRO A 34 -17.97 6.02 12.02
C PRO A 34 -16.59 6.36 11.48
N ASN A 35 -15.51 6.03 12.20
CA ASN A 35 -14.13 6.23 11.75
C ASN A 35 -13.82 5.45 10.47
N MET A 36 -14.43 4.26 10.29
CA MET A 36 -14.26 3.48 9.06
C MET A 36 -14.90 4.19 7.84
N ILE A 37 -16.04 4.85 8.05
CA ILE A 37 -16.70 5.64 6.99
C ILE A 37 -15.80 6.80 6.58
N ILE A 38 -15.27 7.54 7.56
CA ILE A 38 -14.39 8.68 7.31
C ILE A 38 -13.17 8.23 6.50
N GLY A 39 -12.49 7.15 6.91
CA GLY A 39 -11.33 6.63 6.20
C GLY A 39 -11.65 6.20 4.77
N VAL A 40 -12.77 5.50 4.56
CA VAL A 40 -13.22 5.09 3.21
C VAL A 40 -13.54 6.30 2.34
N VAL A 41 -14.23 7.31 2.88
CA VAL A 41 -14.57 8.55 2.15
C VAL A 41 -13.31 9.30 1.75
N ILE A 42 -12.35 9.46 2.67
CA ILE A 42 -11.07 10.12 2.39
C ILE A 42 -10.31 9.38 1.28
N LEU A 43 -10.09 8.07 1.44
CA LEU A 43 -9.40 7.26 0.44
C LEU A 43 -10.09 7.30 -0.92
N PHE A 44 -11.41 7.18 -0.95
CA PHE A 44 -12.19 7.24 -2.18
C PHE A 44 -12.09 8.61 -2.85
N SER A 45 -12.18 9.70 -2.07
CA SER A 45 -12.04 11.06 -2.59
C SER A 45 -10.66 11.31 -3.19
N PHE A 46 -9.59 10.92 -2.49
CA PHE A 46 -8.22 11.05 -3.02
C PHE A 46 -8.00 10.17 -4.27
N SER A 47 -8.49 8.93 -4.25
CA SER A 47 -8.39 8.06 -5.42
C SER A 47 -9.13 8.65 -6.62
N LEU A 48 -10.29 9.25 -6.40
CA LEU A 48 -11.08 9.88 -7.46
C LEU A 48 -10.37 11.11 -8.02
N LEU A 49 -9.86 11.99 -7.15
CA LEU A 49 -9.08 13.16 -7.54
C LEU A 49 -7.85 12.78 -8.36
N THR A 50 -7.12 11.74 -7.98
CA THR A 50 -5.91 11.30 -8.68
C THR A 50 -6.20 10.60 -10.00
N ILE A 51 -7.28 9.80 -10.09
CA ILE A 51 -7.71 9.16 -11.34
C ILE A 51 -8.12 10.21 -12.36
N PHE A 52 -8.92 11.19 -11.93
CA PHE A 52 -9.40 12.28 -12.80
C PHE A 52 -8.44 13.48 -12.86
N ALA A 53 -7.17 13.32 -12.47
CA ALA A 53 -6.18 14.40 -12.48
C ALA A 53 -6.08 15.11 -13.83
N ASP A 54 -6.12 14.39 -14.95
CA ASP A 54 -6.03 14.94 -16.31
C ASP A 54 -7.16 15.93 -16.63
N PHE A 55 -8.32 15.79 -15.98
CA PHE A 55 -9.46 16.70 -16.14
C PHE A 55 -9.49 17.84 -15.11
N LEU A 56 -8.85 17.64 -13.97
CA LEU A 56 -8.86 18.59 -12.85
C LEU A 56 -7.73 19.61 -12.91
N VAL A 57 -6.64 19.24 -13.57
CA VAL A 57 -5.42 20.04 -13.60
C VAL A 57 -5.43 20.95 -14.82
N THR A 58 -5.15 22.24 -14.59
CA THR A 58 -5.13 23.26 -15.63
C THR A 58 -3.74 23.52 -16.21
N HIS A 59 -2.69 23.04 -15.53
CA HIS A 59 -1.29 23.22 -15.90
C HIS A 59 -0.56 21.88 -15.93
N ASP A 60 0.43 21.73 -16.80
CA ASP A 60 1.32 20.58 -16.80
C ASP A 60 2.15 20.56 -15.49
N PRO A 61 2.14 19.46 -14.71
CA PRO A 61 2.83 19.36 -13.42
C PRO A 61 4.38 19.46 -13.53
N VAL A 62 4.94 19.29 -14.72
CA VAL A 62 6.39 19.38 -14.97
C VAL A 62 6.79 20.63 -15.75
N ALA A 63 5.84 21.40 -16.30
CA ALA A 63 6.14 22.63 -17.04
C ALA A 63 6.82 23.66 -16.13
N ILE A 64 7.94 24.20 -16.60
CA ILE A 64 8.76 25.18 -15.88
C ILE A 64 8.49 26.56 -16.46
N ASP A 65 8.08 27.52 -15.62
CA ASP A 65 7.96 28.92 -15.98
C ASP A 65 8.77 29.81 -14.99
N PRO A 66 9.99 30.20 -15.34
CA PRO A 66 10.83 31.01 -14.46
C PRO A 66 10.22 32.34 -14.03
N THR A 67 9.22 32.85 -14.76
CA THR A 67 8.54 34.12 -14.44
C THR A 67 7.59 33.97 -13.26
N ASP A 68 7.11 32.77 -13.01
CA ASP A 68 6.16 32.43 -11.94
C ASP A 68 6.84 31.88 -10.67
N ARG A 69 8.18 31.96 -10.57
CA ARG A 69 8.91 31.47 -9.40
C ARG A 69 8.37 32.04 -8.10
N PHE A 70 8.06 31.14 -7.15
CA PHE A 70 7.52 31.49 -5.83
C PHE A 70 6.25 32.37 -5.90
N MET A 71 5.48 32.30 -7.00
CA MET A 71 4.20 32.98 -7.07
C MET A 71 3.29 32.45 -5.98
N SER A 72 2.72 33.33 -5.18
CA SER A 72 1.78 32.98 -4.10
C SER A 72 0.47 32.39 -4.65
N PRO A 73 -0.27 31.61 -3.86
CA PRO A 73 -1.59 31.12 -4.23
C PRO A 73 -2.51 32.24 -4.74
N GLY A 74 -3.14 32.00 -5.91
CA GLY A 74 -3.99 32.98 -6.58
C GLY A 74 -4.75 32.40 -7.77
N SER A 75 -5.34 33.26 -8.61
CA SER A 75 -6.16 32.84 -9.74
C SER A 75 -5.40 32.08 -10.82
N LYS A 76 -4.11 32.39 -11.03
CA LYS A 76 -3.24 31.71 -12.00
C LYS A 76 -2.79 30.36 -11.46
N HIS A 77 -2.33 30.29 -10.22
CA HIS A 77 -1.86 29.10 -9.54
C HIS A 77 -2.60 28.93 -8.20
N TRP A 78 -3.56 28.02 -8.13
CA TRP A 78 -4.43 27.88 -6.97
C TRP A 78 -3.67 27.59 -5.67
N PHE A 79 -2.63 26.76 -5.73
CA PHE A 79 -1.75 26.46 -4.60
C PHE A 79 -0.39 27.17 -4.69
N GLY A 80 -0.28 28.18 -5.59
CA GLY A 80 0.97 28.84 -5.87
C GLY A 80 1.92 28.04 -6.76
N ALA A 81 3.09 28.61 -7.01
CA ALA A 81 4.15 27.99 -7.80
C ALA A 81 5.40 27.69 -6.96
N ASP A 82 6.22 26.75 -7.43
CA ASP A 82 7.44 26.31 -6.75
C ASP A 82 8.68 27.18 -7.11
N ASN A 83 9.86 26.71 -6.70
CA ASN A 83 11.13 27.42 -6.91
C ASN A 83 11.59 27.56 -8.37
N ILE A 84 10.97 26.88 -9.30
CA ILE A 84 11.23 26.97 -10.74
C ILE A 84 9.97 27.31 -11.54
N GLY A 85 8.88 27.69 -10.85
CA GLY A 85 7.64 28.14 -11.44
C GLY A 85 6.66 27.04 -11.84
N ARG A 86 6.84 25.81 -11.35
CA ARG A 86 5.88 24.73 -11.60
C ARG A 86 4.65 24.91 -10.72
N ASP A 87 3.47 24.57 -11.24
CA ASP A 87 2.20 24.67 -10.52
C ASP A 87 2.12 23.64 -9.39
N VAL A 88 1.97 24.12 -8.14
CA VAL A 88 1.92 23.24 -6.94
C VAL A 88 0.63 22.43 -6.90
N TYR A 89 -0.51 22.99 -7.36
CA TYR A 89 -1.78 22.26 -7.40
C TYR A 89 -1.71 21.07 -8.34
N ALA A 90 -1.22 21.29 -9.57
CA ALA A 90 -1.01 20.24 -10.53
C ALA A 90 -0.11 19.12 -9.98
N ARG A 91 1.00 19.49 -9.37
CA ARG A 91 1.95 18.55 -8.77
C ARG A 91 1.36 17.77 -7.60
N VAL A 92 0.54 18.39 -6.75
CA VAL A 92 -0.12 17.69 -5.62
C VAL A 92 -1.13 16.65 -6.12
N ILE A 93 -1.93 16.99 -7.12
CA ILE A 93 -2.93 16.05 -7.68
C ILE A 93 -2.23 14.89 -8.41
N TYR A 94 -1.27 15.18 -9.29
CA TYR A 94 -0.50 14.13 -9.98
C TYR A 94 0.38 13.32 -9.02
N GLY A 95 0.97 13.99 -8.02
CA GLY A 95 1.76 13.33 -6.98
C GLY A 95 0.97 12.28 -6.20
N GLY A 96 -0.33 12.48 -6.06
CA GLY A 96 -1.22 11.48 -5.48
C GLY A 96 -1.25 10.17 -6.26
N ARG A 97 -1.16 10.19 -7.61
CA ARG A 97 -1.07 8.97 -8.42
C ARG A 97 0.14 8.13 -8.04
N VAL A 98 1.30 8.77 -7.92
CA VAL A 98 2.54 8.08 -7.60
C VAL A 98 2.54 7.59 -6.15
N SER A 99 2.15 8.44 -5.19
CA SER A 99 2.14 8.06 -3.77
C SER A 99 1.11 6.94 -3.48
N LEU A 100 -0.10 7.00 -4.07
CA LEU A 100 -1.09 5.94 -3.92
C LEU A 100 -0.67 4.65 -4.63
N LEU A 101 -0.02 4.74 -5.81
CA LEU A 101 0.55 3.59 -6.51
C LEU A 101 1.61 2.90 -5.65
N VAL A 102 2.53 3.65 -5.06
CA VAL A 102 3.55 3.11 -4.15
C VAL A 102 2.89 2.41 -2.97
N GLY A 103 1.96 3.09 -2.27
CA GLY A 103 1.21 2.49 -1.15
C GLY A 103 0.54 1.17 -1.53
N PHE A 104 -0.20 1.16 -2.65
CA PHE A 104 -0.92 -0.02 -3.12
C PHE A 104 0.02 -1.17 -3.53
N MET A 105 1.04 -0.89 -4.33
CA MET A 105 1.97 -1.92 -4.82
C MET A 105 2.81 -2.51 -3.70
N VAL A 106 3.32 -1.69 -2.79
CA VAL A 106 4.04 -2.18 -1.61
C VAL A 106 3.13 -3.05 -0.74
N SER A 107 1.94 -2.57 -0.40
CA SER A 107 0.98 -3.35 0.39
C SER A 107 0.65 -4.69 -0.28
N LEU A 108 0.44 -4.69 -1.59
CA LEU A 108 0.18 -5.89 -2.37
C LEU A 108 1.37 -6.87 -2.32
N PHE A 109 2.57 -6.41 -2.63
CA PHE A 109 3.75 -7.28 -2.68
C PHE A 109 4.18 -7.78 -1.29
N VAL A 110 4.13 -6.92 -0.26
CA VAL A 110 4.38 -7.33 1.13
C VAL A 110 3.36 -8.38 1.57
N THR A 111 2.09 -8.19 1.22
CA THR A 111 1.03 -9.15 1.57
C THR A 111 1.21 -10.48 0.86
N LEU A 112 1.45 -10.48 -0.45
CA LEU A 112 1.62 -11.71 -1.22
C LEU A 112 2.88 -12.48 -0.79
N SER A 113 4.02 -11.80 -0.69
CA SER A 113 5.29 -12.42 -0.26
C SER A 113 5.20 -12.90 1.19
N GLY A 114 4.68 -12.07 2.08
CA GLY A 114 4.53 -12.39 3.49
C GLY A 114 3.53 -13.53 3.74
N LEU A 115 2.42 -13.56 2.99
CA LEU A 115 1.44 -14.66 3.04
C LEU A 115 2.08 -15.97 2.59
N PHE A 116 2.74 -15.98 1.43
CA PHE A 116 3.37 -17.19 0.90
C PHE A 116 4.47 -17.71 1.83
N ILE A 117 5.42 -16.86 2.20
CA ILE A 117 6.54 -17.24 3.08
C ILE A 117 6.04 -17.64 4.46
N GLY A 118 5.10 -16.88 5.03
CA GLY A 118 4.54 -17.14 6.35
C GLY A 118 3.70 -18.41 6.44
N LEU A 119 2.93 -18.75 5.39
CA LEU A 119 2.18 -20.01 5.32
C LEU A 119 3.14 -21.22 5.29
N VAL A 120 4.16 -21.17 4.43
CA VAL A 120 5.10 -22.29 4.27
C VAL A 120 5.96 -22.46 5.53
N SER A 121 6.49 -21.36 6.09
CA SER A 121 7.31 -21.43 7.31
C SER A 121 6.48 -21.85 8.52
N GLY A 122 5.31 -21.25 8.76
CA GLY A 122 4.46 -21.56 9.90
C GLY A 122 3.96 -23.02 9.92
N TYR A 123 3.83 -23.65 8.74
CA TYR A 123 3.42 -25.04 8.64
C TYR A 123 4.59 -26.01 8.77
N THR A 124 5.76 -25.70 8.20
CA THR A 124 6.91 -26.62 8.06
C THR A 124 8.05 -26.21 9.00
N PRO A 125 8.29 -26.94 10.13
CA PRO A 125 9.29 -26.53 11.14
C PRO A 125 10.73 -26.39 10.60
N LYS A 126 11.13 -27.24 9.64
CA LYS A 126 12.49 -27.19 9.05
C LYS A 126 12.72 -25.91 8.24
N ILE A 127 11.71 -25.47 7.48
CA ILE A 127 11.73 -24.25 6.69
C ILE A 127 11.67 -23.04 7.62
N ASP A 128 10.87 -23.12 8.66
CA ASP A 128 10.69 -22.08 9.66
C ASP A 128 12.02 -21.61 10.27
N ILE A 129 12.88 -22.53 10.67
CA ILE A 129 14.19 -22.19 11.26
C ILE A 129 15.02 -21.32 10.33
N VAL A 130 15.07 -21.64 9.03
CA VAL A 130 15.86 -20.89 8.05
C VAL A 130 15.20 -19.54 7.74
N VAL A 131 13.90 -19.55 7.49
CA VAL A 131 13.15 -18.33 7.18
C VAL A 131 13.24 -17.33 8.32
N GLN A 132 13.03 -17.77 9.58
CA GLN A 132 13.11 -16.84 10.71
C GLN A 132 14.51 -16.25 10.88
N ARG A 133 15.58 -17.00 10.62
CA ARG A 133 16.96 -16.46 10.63
C ARG A 133 17.15 -15.32 9.64
N ILE A 134 16.59 -15.48 8.41
CA ILE A 134 16.66 -14.43 7.37
C ILE A 134 15.82 -13.23 7.79
N MET A 135 14.60 -13.46 8.29
CA MET A 135 13.72 -12.37 8.75
C MET A 135 14.34 -11.61 9.94
N ASP A 136 14.95 -12.32 10.88
CA ASP A 136 15.62 -11.72 12.03
C ASP A 136 16.83 -10.88 11.60
N ALA A 137 17.62 -11.37 10.62
CA ALA A 137 18.74 -10.62 10.07
C ALA A 137 18.29 -9.30 9.41
N LEU A 138 17.22 -9.32 8.62
CA LEU A 138 16.65 -8.12 8.00
C LEU A 138 16.09 -7.13 9.06
N MET A 139 15.46 -7.65 10.11
CA MET A 139 14.89 -6.82 11.18
C MET A 139 15.91 -6.36 12.22
N SER A 140 17.16 -6.83 12.18
CA SER A 140 18.23 -6.33 13.05
C SER A 140 18.64 -4.90 12.72
N PHE A 141 18.36 -4.46 11.49
CA PHE A 141 18.61 -3.08 11.05
C PHE A 141 17.36 -2.21 11.26
N PRO A 142 17.52 -0.95 11.69
CA PRO A 142 16.43 0.02 11.66
C PRO A 142 15.86 0.12 10.24
N THR A 143 14.53 -0.04 10.10
CA THR A 143 13.79 -0.11 8.82
C THR A 143 14.22 0.99 7.83
N LEU A 144 14.24 2.26 8.31
CA LEU A 144 14.57 3.40 7.46
C LEU A 144 16.04 3.36 7.00
N LEU A 145 16.98 2.96 7.87
CA LEU A 145 18.39 2.89 7.51
C LEU A 145 18.65 1.78 6.47
N LEU A 146 18.01 0.63 6.62
CA LEU A 146 18.11 -0.44 5.63
C LEU A 146 17.52 0.01 4.28
N ALA A 147 16.36 0.68 4.30
CA ALA A 147 15.75 1.22 3.09
C ALA A 147 16.66 2.24 2.40
N LEU A 148 17.29 3.17 3.17
CA LEU A 148 18.24 4.15 2.64
C LEU A 148 19.47 3.48 2.01
N ALA A 149 20.02 2.46 2.65
CA ALA A 149 21.16 1.73 2.12
C ALA A 149 20.84 1.04 0.80
N LEU A 150 19.69 0.37 0.74
CA LEU A 150 19.25 -0.33 -0.48
C LEU A 150 18.94 0.64 -1.63
N ILE A 151 18.23 1.74 -1.36
CA ILE A 151 17.89 2.71 -2.42
C ILE A 151 19.14 3.47 -2.92
N ALA A 152 20.12 3.72 -2.05
CA ALA A 152 21.39 4.31 -2.46
C ALA A 152 22.18 3.42 -3.44
N MET A 153 22.01 2.10 -3.34
CA MET A 153 22.63 1.13 -4.28
C MET A 153 21.85 0.98 -5.58
N LEU A 154 20.50 1.00 -5.52
CA LEU A 154 19.64 0.74 -6.67
C LEU A 154 19.31 2.00 -7.47
N GLY A 155 19.48 3.17 -6.88
CA GLY A 155 19.06 4.45 -7.44
C GLY A 155 17.58 4.76 -7.21
N GLY A 156 17.25 6.08 -7.23
CA GLY A 156 15.89 6.56 -7.04
C GLY A 156 15.03 6.32 -8.29
N SER A 157 13.99 5.51 -8.14
CA SER A 157 12.89 5.38 -9.10
C SER A 157 11.66 4.86 -8.38
N VAL A 158 10.47 5.04 -8.95
CA VAL A 158 9.21 4.54 -8.36
C VAL A 158 9.29 3.04 -8.07
N TRP A 159 9.79 2.25 -9.03
CA TRP A 159 9.87 0.79 -8.89
C TRP A 159 10.93 0.34 -7.89
N ASN A 160 12.07 1.01 -7.84
CA ASN A 160 13.11 0.71 -6.86
C ASN A 160 12.64 1.03 -5.43
N VAL A 161 11.92 2.14 -5.25
CA VAL A 161 11.30 2.49 -3.96
C VAL A 161 10.28 1.43 -3.54
N ILE A 162 9.40 0.98 -4.45
CA ILE A 162 8.45 -0.10 -4.18
C ILE A 162 9.19 -1.39 -3.78
N ALA A 163 10.21 -1.79 -4.53
CA ALA A 163 10.96 -3.01 -4.25
C ALA A 163 11.67 -2.94 -2.90
N VAL A 164 12.35 -1.84 -2.61
CA VAL A 164 13.08 -1.64 -1.35
C VAL A 164 12.14 -1.69 -0.15
N ILE A 165 11.04 -0.93 -0.17
CA ILE A 165 10.07 -0.92 0.94
C ILE A 165 9.46 -2.32 1.11
N THR A 166 9.15 -3.01 0.00
CA THR A 166 8.65 -4.38 0.03
C THR A 166 9.62 -5.33 0.74
N ILE A 167 10.91 -5.30 0.38
CA ILE A 167 11.93 -6.16 1.00
C ILE A 167 12.01 -5.92 2.50
N VAL A 168 12.03 -4.65 2.89
CA VAL A 168 12.23 -4.23 4.28
C VAL A 168 11.03 -4.55 5.17
N ASP A 169 9.80 -4.47 4.65
CA ASP A 169 8.58 -4.70 5.44
C ASP A 169 8.02 -6.13 5.35
N THR A 170 8.43 -6.93 4.37
CA THR A 170 8.03 -8.35 4.24
C THR A 170 8.24 -9.16 5.53
N PRO A 171 9.35 -9.03 6.29
CA PRO A 171 9.54 -9.79 7.51
C PRO A 171 8.42 -9.62 8.56
N ARG A 172 7.88 -8.42 8.68
CA ARG A 172 6.78 -8.13 9.62
C ARG A 172 5.50 -8.87 9.22
N MET A 173 5.16 -8.89 7.92
CA MET A 173 4.01 -9.63 7.42
C MET A 173 4.22 -11.14 7.59
N VAL A 174 5.41 -11.66 7.31
CA VAL A 174 5.76 -13.08 7.51
C VAL A 174 5.48 -13.50 8.95
N ARG A 175 5.88 -12.70 9.94
CA ARG A 175 5.64 -12.98 11.36
C ARG A 175 4.15 -13.01 11.71
N VAL A 176 3.36 -12.08 11.18
CA VAL A 176 1.91 -12.03 11.41
C VAL A 176 1.22 -13.26 10.83
N VAL A 177 1.55 -13.61 9.58
CA VAL A 177 1.00 -14.80 8.93
C VAL A 177 1.43 -16.06 9.68
N ARG A 178 2.72 -16.21 9.97
CA ARG A 178 3.27 -17.36 10.70
C ARG A 178 2.58 -17.57 12.05
N SER A 179 2.40 -16.52 12.86
CA SER A 179 1.72 -16.63 14.14
C SER A 179 0.29 -17.12 14.00
N SER A 180 -0.42 -16.61 12.99
CA SER A 180 -1.78 -17.06 12.66
C SER A 180 -1.81 -18.53 12.21
N VAL A 181 -0.85 -18.95 11.38
CA VAL A 181 -0.70 -20.34 10.92
C VAL A 181 -0.46 -21.27 12.10
N LEU A 182 0.42 -20.89 13.03
CA LEU A 182 0.70 -21.69 14.23
C LEU A 182 -0.55 -21.91 15.09
N THR A 183 -1.43 -20.90 15.18
CA THR A 183 -2.71 -21.04 15.91
C THR A 183 -3.72 -21.88 15.14
N VAL A 184 -3.83 -21.66 13.83
CA VAL A 184 -4.85 -22.35 13.00
C VAL A 184 -4.51 -23.82 12.79
N LYS A 185 -3.22 -24.18 12.65
CA LYS A 185 -2.81 -25.58 12.40
C LYS A 185 -3.12 -26.54 13.55
N GLU A 186 -3.33 -26.04 14.78
CA GLU A 186 -3.70 -26.82 15.97
C GLU A 186 -5.23 -26.98 16.12
N GLN A 187 -6.02 -26.49 15.19
CA GLN A 187 -7.48 -26.59 15.21
C GLN A 187 -7.93 -28.00 14.81
N GLN A 188 -8.97 -28.52 15.47
CA GLN A 188 -9.50 -29.89 15.29
C GLN A 188 -9.82 -30.23 13.83
N TYR A 189 -10.36 -29.28 13.06
CA TYR A 189 -10.69 -29.53 11.64
C TYR A 189 -9.44 -29.70 10.76
N VAL A 190 -8.30 -29.07 11.13
CA VAL A 190 -7.01 -29.25 10.42
C VAL A 190 -6.43 -30.63 10.79
N GLU A 191 -6.54 -31.03 12.05
CA GLU A 191 -6.13 -32.33 12.53
C GLU A 191 -6.95 -33.45 11.87
N ALA A 192 -8.26 -33.29 11.77
CA ALA A 192 -9.13 -34.20 11.05
C ALA A 192 -8.75 -34.35 9.58
N ALA A 193 -8.44 -33.21 8.91
CA ALA A 193 -7.97 -33.21 7.51
C ALA A 193 -6.66 -33.96 7.34
N ARG A 194 -5.73 -33.88 8.32
CA ARG A 194 -4.50 -34.69 8.33
C ARG A 194 -4.81 -36.17 8.54
N GLY A 195 -5.71 -36.50 9.48
CA GLY A 195 -6.07 -37.88 9.81
C GLY A 195 -6.66 -38.64 8.61
N ILE A 196 -7.39 -37.98 7.72
CA ILE A 196 -7.92 -38.56 6.48
C ILE A 196 -6.93 -38.53 5.31
N GLY A 197 -5.66 -38.10 5.53
CA GLY A 197 -4.61 -38.12 4.53
C GLY A 197 -4.67 -37.00 3.49
N ALA A 198 -5.29 -35.85 3.82
CA ALA A 198 -5.32 -34.70 2.89
C ALA A 198 -3.91 -34.21 2.55
N PRO A 199 -3.60 -33.89 1.28
CA PRO A 199 -2.29 -33.39 0.88
C PRO A 199 -2.01 -32.02 1.51
N VAL A 200 -0.73 -31.73 1.80
CA VAL A 200 -0.28 -30.49 2.47
C VAL A 200 -0.77 -29.23 1.75
N SER A 201 -0.74 -29.22 0.42
CA SER A 201 -1.26 -28.10 -0.37
C SER A 201 -2.73 -27.81 -0.07
N ARG A 202 -3.58 -28.86 0.02
CA ARG A 202 -5.00 -28.71 0.36
C ARG A 202 -5.17 -28.18 1.78
N ILE A 203 -4.40 -28.68 2.74
CA ILE A 203 -4.43 -28.20 4.13
C ILE A 203 -4.05 -26.72 4.18
N LEU A 204 -2.96 -26.32 3.52
CA LEU A 204 -2.51 -24.93 3.50
C LEU A 204 -3.51 -23.98 2.84
N PHE A 205 -3.92 -24.27 1.61
CA PHE A 205 -4.71 -23.30 0.82
C PHE A 205 -6.22 -23.37 1.08
N VAL A 206 -6.77 -24.50 1.54
CA VAL A 206 -8.20 -24.64 1.78
C VAL A 206 -8.56 -24.49 3.26
N HIS A 207 -7.71 -24.95 4.17
CA HIS A 207 -8.03 -24.94 5.59
C HIS A 207 -7.30 -23.86 6.40
N ILE A 208 -6.03 -23.58 6.10
CA ILE A 208 -5.23 -22.62 6.88
C ILE A 208 -5.32 -21.20 6.30
N ALA A 209 -4.99 -21.01 5.02
CA ALA A 209 -4.91 -19.67 4.41
C ALA A 209 -6.20 -18.85 4.55
N PRO A 210 -7.41 -19.38 4.30
CA PRO A 210 -8.64 -18.60 4.47
C PRO A 210 -8.86 -18.13 5.91
N ASN A 211 -8.45 -18.93 6.89
CA ASN A 211 -8.61 -18.61 8.31
C ASN A 211 -7.54 -17.66 8.86
N THR A 212 -6.48 -17.40 8.08
CA THR A 212 -5.45 -16.39 8.41
C THR A 212 -5.73 -15.03 7.76
N MET A 213 -6.75 -14.90 6.90
CA MET A 213 -7.00 -13.68 6.13
C MET A 213 -7.36 -12.45 6.97
N ALA A 214 -8.05 -12.63 8.10
CA ALA A 214 -8.48 -11.49 8.92
C ALA A 214 -7.29 -10.64 9.41
N PRO A 215 -6.29 -11.18 10.12
CA PRO A 215 -5.10 -10.40 10.50
C PRO A 215 -4.27 -9.94 9.30
N VAL A 216 -4.24 -10.71 8.20
CA VAL A 216 -3.51 -10.32 6.98
C VAL A 216 -4.10 -9.07 6.35
N ILE A 217 -5.42 -8.98 6.21
CA ILE A 217 -6.10 -7.81 5.65
C ILE A 217 -5.86 -6.57 6.52
N VAL A 218 -5.97 -6.70 7.83
CA VAL A 218 -5.67 -5.59 8.75
C VAL A 218 -4.24 -5.12 8.59
N GLN A 219 -3.29 -6.04 8.52
CA GLN A 219 -1.88 -5.70 8.34
C GLN A 219 -1.59 -5.10 6.96
N ALA A 220 -2.28 -5.54 5.90
CA ALA A 220 -2.16 -4.99 4.56
C ALA A 220 -2.58 -3.51 4.50
N THR A 221 -3.68 -3.15 5.17
CA THR A 221 -4.11 -1.74 5.25
C THR A 221 -3.10 -0.87 6.02
N TYR A 222 -2.49 -1.41 7.06
CA TYR A 222 -1.40 -0.75 7.79
C TYR A 222 -0.19 -0.51 6.87
N PHE A 223 0.24 -1.52 6.09
CA PHE A 223 1.36 -1.37 5.17
C PHE A 223 1.08 -0.39 4.03
N PHE A 224 -0.16 -0.26 3.60
CA PHE A 224 -0.54 0.77 2.62
C PHE A 224 -0.19 2.18 3.13
N ALA A 225 -0.61 2.51 4.35
CA ALA A 225 -0.32 3.81 4.95
C ALA A 225 1.18 3.98 5.26
N LEU A 226 1.80 2.94 5.83
CA LEU A 226 3.22 2.96 6.18
C LEU A 226 4.11 3.15 4.95
N ALA A 227 3.77 2.54 3.82
CA ALA A 227 4.53 2.66 2.58
C ALA A 227 4.55 4.10 2.05
N ILE A 228 3.42 4.81 2.09
CA ILE A 228 3.34 6.22 1.70
C ILE A 228 4.22 7.09 2.61
N LEU A 229 4.19 6.85 3.92
CA LEU A 229 5.04 7.57 4.88
C LEU A 229 6.52 7.25 4.70
N THR A 230 6.86 6.00 4.39
CA THR A 230 8.24 5.58 4.16
C THR A 230 8.78 6.17 2.85
N GLU A 231 7.99 6.17 1.77
CA GLU A 231 8.32 6.86 0.51
C GLU A 231 8.60 8.34 0.76
N ALA A 232 7.71 9.01 1.48
CA ALA A 232 7.89 10.41 1.82
C ALA A 232 9.18 10.66 2.62
N SER A 233 9.50 9.76 3.56
CA SER A 233 10.74 9.85 4.35
C SER A 233 11.99 9.67 3.50
N LEU A 234 11.99 8.71 2.55
CA LEU A 234 13.08 8.51 1.60
C LEU A 234 13.24 9.72 0.67
N SER A 235 12.15 10.25 0.14
CA SER A 235 12.13 11.44 -0.71
C SER A 235 12.61 12.68 0.06
N PHE A 236 12.20 12.83 1.33
CA PHE A 236 12.64 13.91 2.22
C PHE A 236 14.13 13.89 2.49
N LEU A 237 14.74 12.72 2.54
CA LEU A 237 16.19 12.54 2.67
C LEU A 237 16.94 12.64 1.33
N GLY A 238 16.24 12.85 0.23
CA GLY A 238 16.81 13.06 -1.10
C GLY A 238 17.15 11.78 -1.86
N LEU A 239 16.74 10.62 -1.37
CA LEU A 239 16.98 9.30 -1.97
C LEU A 239 15.70 8.62 -2.49
N GLY A 240 14.58 9.33 -2.49
CA GLY A 240 13.29 8.80 -2.96
C GLY A 240 13.09 8.89 -4.47
N ILE A 241 11.86 9.19 -4.84
CA ILE A 241 11.43 9.34 -6.24
C ILE A 241 12.00 10.64 -6.83
N PRO A 242 12.54 10.62 -8.07
CA PRO A 242 13.09 11.81 -8.72
C PRO A 242 12.05 12.93 -8.84
N PRO A 243 12.47 14.22 -8.85
CA PRO A 243 11.54 15.38 -8.93
C PRO A 243 10.75 15.49 -10.23
N GLU A 244 11.16 14.78 -11.28
CA GLU A 244 10.47 14.67 -12.57
C GLU A 244 9.13 13.94 -12.41
N ASP A 245 9.11 12.92 -11.56
CA ASP A 245 7.90 12.18 -11.19
C ASP A 245 7.34 12.80 -9.90
N PRO A 246 6.30 13.67 -9.95
CA PRO A 246 5.77 14.27 -8.75
C PRO A 246 5.23 13.21 -7.80
N SER A 247 5.67 13.23 -6.54
CA SER A 247 5.08 12.52 -5.41
C SER A 247 4.84 13.49 -4.26
N TRP A 248 3.94 13.18 -3.35
CA TRP A 248 3.73 14.04 -2.18
C TRP A 248 5.01 14.20 -1.37
N GLY A 249 5.81 13.12 -1.27
CA GLY A 249 7.08 13.12 -0.55
C GLY A 249 8.12 14.08 -1.15
N ASN A 250 8.33 14.05 -2.47
CA ASN A 250 9.33 14.91 -3.10
C ASN A 250 8.90 16.39 -3.15
N ILE A 251 7.58 16.66 -3.27
CA ILE A 251 7.06 18.04 -3.19
C ILE A 251 7.27 18.60 -1.79
N LEU A 252 6.98 17.80 -0.75
CA LEU A 252 7.20 18.17 0.64
C LEU A 252 8.69 18.42 0.94
N SER A 253 9.57 17.56 0.41
CA SER A 253 11.03 17.70 0.51
C SER A 253 11.53 19.02 -0.10
N LEU A 254 10.98 19.37 -1.26
CA LEU A 254 11.27 20.66 -1.91
C LEU A 254 10.76 21.84 -1.05
N GLY A 255 9.50 21.75 -0.60
CA GLY A 255 8.85 22.82 0.19
C GLY A 255 9.60 23.14 1.47
N ARG A 256 10.21 22.13 2.14
CA ARG A 256 11.06 22.33 3.33
C ARG A 256 12.18 23.31 3.09
N LYS A 257 12.82 23.29 1.92
CA LYS A 257 13.95 24.16 1.58
C LYS A 257 13.55 25.63 1.48
N TYR A 258 12.26 25.89 1.21
CA TYR A 258 11.74 27.22 0.91
C TYR A 258 10.60 27.65 1.84
N LEU A 259 10.50 27.07 3.04
CA LEU A 259 9.43 27.37 4.01
C LEU A 259 9.26 28.84 4.33
N GLN A 260 10.37 29.59 4.42
CA GLN A 260 10.33 31.01 4.73
C GLN A 260 9.85 31.87 3.55
N GLN A 261 10.03 31.41 2.30
CA GLN A 261 9.71 32.15 1.10
C GLN A 261 8.37 31.73 0.49
N ALA A 262 8.05 30.43 0.57
CA ALA A 262 6.93 29.81 -0.10
C ALA A 262 6.38 28.61 0.71
N PHE A 263 5.80 28.90 1.88
CA PHE A 263 5.32 27.85 2.80
C PHE A 263 4.25 26.94 2.16
N TRP A 264 3.51 27.44 1.16
CA TRP A 264 2.45 26.69 0.47
C TRP A 264 2.96 25.45 -0.25
N ILE A 265 4.24 25.44 -0.70
CA ILE A 265 4.86 24.27 -1.36
C ILE A 265 4.91 23.06 -0.40
N ALA A 266 5.09 23.29 0.91
CA ALA A 266 5.06 22.23 1.92
C ALA A 266 3.67 22.01 2.52
N PHE A 267 2.88 23.07 2.65
CA PHE A 267 1.58 23.04 3.33
C PHE A 267 0.57 22.14 2.62
N PHE A 268 0.34 22.35 1.34
CA PHE A 268 -0.68 21.61 0.58
C PHE A 268 -0.37 20.10 0.44
N PRO A 269 0.85 19.65 0.07
CA PRO A 269 1.14 18.23 0.08
C PRO A 269 1.17 17.65 1.51
N GLY A 270 1.54 18.45 2.53
CA GLY A 270 1.52 18.03 3.92
C GLY A 270 0.13 17.69 4.46
N LEU A 271 -0.91 18.36 3.98
CA LEU A 271 -2.30 18.06 4.35
C LEU A 271 -2.74 16.64 3.95
N ASN A 272 -2.12 16.04 2.96
CA ASN A 272 -2.43 14.68 2.50
C ASN A 272 -1.89 13.58 3.45
N TYR A 273 -1.07 13.94 4.44
CA TYR A 273 -0.51 13.02 5.44
C TYR A 273 -1.24 13.08 6.80
N ILE A 274 -2.18 14.00 6.97
CA ILE A 274 -3.00 14.14 8.18
C ILE A 274 -4.28 13.31 8.07
#